data_5d23b1f9607dbf6b4a9d28525c7cbb49
#
_entry.id   5d23b1f9607dbf6b4a9d28525c7cbb49
#
_cell.length_a   1.000
_cell.length_b   1.000
_cell.length_c   1.000
_cell.angle_alpha   90.00
_cell.angle_beta   90.00
_cell.angle_gamma   90.00
#
_symmetry.space_group_name_H-M   'P 1'
#
loop_
_entity.id
_entity.type
_entity.pdbx_description
1 polymer ?
#
loop_
_entity_poly.entity_id
_entity_poly.type
_entity_poly.pdbx_seq_one_letter_code
_entity_poly.pdbx_strand_id
1 'polypeptide(L)'
;MDRLAVVGVGPGPGNYLLPAAREAIAGADILAGGPRHLEPYRESGKELLPLEGSLDTFLDRLGEKRHTGRVALLLSGDPCFFSLLGKLGTRFAPEELEVIPGVSSFQVLFARLGIQWNGTETASLHGRPLEDALKSLREDRGTLFLLDRKNTGPVVAAFLKDRGFPDRVAVL
;
A
#
# COMPACT_ATOMS: atom_id res chain seq x y z
N MET A 1 -10.42 18.00 -17.25
CA MET A 1 -10.86 16.85 -16.44
C MET A 1 -9.87 16.72 -15.30
N ASP A 2 -10.35 16.67 -14.05
CA ASP A 2 -9.46 16.59 -12.92
C ASP A 2 -8.79 15.20 -12.89
N ARG A 3 -7.51 15.17 -12.51
CA ARG A 3 -6.78 13.93 -12.34
C ARG A 3 -7.34 13.15 -11.16
N LEU A 4 -7.30 11.83 -11.24
CA LEU A 4 -7.56 10.96 -10.11
C LEU A 4 -6.38 11.05 -9.15
N ALA A 5 -6.58 11.61 -7.96
CA ALA A 5 -5.54 11.64 -6.94
C ALA A 5 -5.38 10.23 -6.32
N VAL A 6 -4.18 9.65 -6.44
CA VAL A 6 -3.82 8.36 -5.84
C VAL A 6 -2.93 8.66 -4.63
N VAL A 7 -3.50 8.55 -3.44
CA VAL A 7 -2.94 9.12 -2.21
C VAL A 7 -2.40 8.05 -1.29
N GLY A 8 -1.11 8.10 -1.00
CA GLY A 8 -0.48 7.30 0.04
C GLY A 8 -0.82 7.83 1.43
N VAL A 9 -1.54 7.03 2.22
CA VAL A 9 -1.96 7.45 3.58
C VAL A 9 -1.01 7.00 4.69
N GLY A 10 0.10 6.39 4.34
CA GLY A 10 1.07 5.88 5.30
C GLY A 10 0.62 4.56 5.97
N PRO A 11 1.46 4.01 6.87
CA PRO A 11 1.21 2.76 7.58
C PRO A 11 0.56 3.04 8.96
N GLY A 12 -0.75 3.04 9.05
CA GLY A 12 -1.47 3.18 10.31
C GLY A 12 -2.03 4.58 10.59
N PRO A 13 -2.30 4.90 11.86
CA PRO A 13 -3.01 6.13 12.21
C PRO A 13 -2.17 7.38 11.91
N GLY A 14 -2.75 8.30 11.22
CA GLY A 14 -2.46 9.69 10.87
C GLY A 14 -1.08 10.35 11.03
N ASN A 15 -0.18 9.78 11.85
CA ASN A 15 1.16 10.36 12.12
C ASN A 15 2.10 10.37 10.89
N TYR A 16 1.84 9.49 9.93
CA TYR A 16 2.60 9.36 8.70
C TYR A 16 1.85 9.91 7.47
N LEU A 17 0.72 10.58 7.70
CA LEU A 17 -0.01 11.23 6.62
C LEU A 17 0.68 12.56 6.26
N LEU A 18 1.26 12.62 5.06
CA LEU A 18 1.98 13.79 4.58
C LEU A 18 1.05 15.01 4.38
N PRO A 19 1.56 16.24 4.48
CA PRO A 19 0.78 17.45 4.21
C PRO A 19 0.08 17.41 2.84
N ALA A 20 0.80 17.05 1.77
CA ALA A 20 0.23 16.93 0.43
C ALA A 20 -0.92 15.91 0.36
N ALA A 21 -0.82 14.79 1.09
CA ALA A 21 -1.90 13.81 1.18
C ALA A 21 -3.13 14.39 1.91
N ARG A 22 -2.92 15.16 2.99
CA ARG A 22 -4.01 15.86 3.70
C ARG A 22 -4.73 16.86 2.80
N GLU A 23 -3.99 17.64 2.02
CA GLU A 23 -4.52 18.62 1.08
C GLU A 23 -5.35 17.95 -0.01
N ALA A 24 -4.85 16.87 -0.62
CA ALA A 24 -5.58 16.11 -1.63
C ALA A 24 -6.88 15.51 -1.07
N ILE A 25 -6.84 14.94 0.13
CA ILE A 25 -8.02 14.40 0.82
C ILE A 25 -9.02 15.51 1.14
N ALA A 26 -8.54 16.65 1.64
CA ALA A 26 -9.40 17.80 1.97
C ALA A 26 -10.07 18.37 0.71
N GLY A 27 -9.33 18.47 -0.38
CA GLY A 27 -9.81 18.99 -1.66
C GLY A 27 -10.72 18.05 -2.46
N ALA A 28 -10.76 16.75 -2.12
CA ALA A 28 -11.61 15.79 -2.82
C ALA A 28 -13.07 15.91 -2.44
N ASP A 29 -13.96 15.64 -3.38
CA ASP A 29 -15.41 15.53 -3.18
C ASP A 29 -15.79 14.08 -2.84
N ILE A 30 -15.03 13.13 -3.38
CA ILE A 30 -15.22 11.68 -3.25
C ILE A 30 -13.93 11.04 -2.72
N LEU A 31 -14.04 10.24 -1.66
CA LEU A 31 -12.94 9.44 -1.13
C LEU A 31 -13.18 7.97 -1.44
N ALA A 32 -12.23 7.36 -2.16
CA ALA A 32 -12.27 5.95 -2.54
C ALA A 32 -11.21 5.16 -1.79
N GLY A 33 -11.43 3.87 -1.54
CA GLY A 33 -10.41 3.01 -0.93
C GLY A 33 -10.96 1.90 -0.06
N GLY A 34 -10.05 1.19 0.62
CA GLY A 34 -10.45 0.14 1.56
C GLY A 34 -11.24 0.71 2.75
N PRO A 35 -12.21 -0.06 3.32
CA PRO A 35 -13.08 0.43 4.39
C PRO A 35 -12.34 1.07 5.56
N ARG A 36 -11.20 0.50 5.97
CA ARG A 36 -10.37 1.04 7.07
C ARG A 36 -9.80 2.43 6.81
N HIS A 37 -9.56 2.78 5.54
CA HIS A 37 -9.04 4.09 5.15
C HIS A 37 -10.14 5.13 5.06
N LEU A 38 -11.37 4.70 4.80
CA LEU A 38 -12.55 5.56 4.71
C LEU A 38 -13.19 5.82 6.08
N GLU A 39 -12.99 4.94 7.05
CA GLU A 39 -13.56 5.03 8.40
C GLU A 39 -13.40 6.40 9.06
N PRO A 40 -12.20 7.07 9.03
CA PRO A 40 -12.02 8.38 9.64
C PRO A 40 -12.84 9.50 8.98
N TYR A 41 -13.40 9.24 7.80
CA TYR A 41 -14.10 10.25 6.98
C TYR A 41 -15.61 10.03 6.89
N ARG A 42 -16.19 9.11 7.67
CA ARG A 42 -17.63 8.81 7.65
C ARG A 42 -18.52 10.04 7.89
N GLU A 43 -18.07 10.92 8.76
CA GLU A 43 -18.81 12.12 9.13
C GLU A 43 -18.33 13.39 8.39
N SER A 44 -17.47 13.25 7.38
CA SER A 44 -16.87 14.38 6.65
C SER A 44 -17.80 15.08 5.69
N GLY A 45 -18.98 14.52 5.41
CA GLY A 45 -19.88 15.00 4.37
C GLY A 45 -19.46 14.69 2.93
N LYS A 46 -18.31 14.01 2.74
CA LYS A 46 -17.82 13.57 1.44
C LYS A 46 -18.49 12.25 1.00
N GLU A 47 -18.63 12.06 -0.30
CA GLU A 47 -19.04 10.76 -0.82
C GLU A 47 -17.94 9.71 -0.55
N LEU A 48 -18.31 8.54 -0.06
CA LEU A 48 -17.38 7.44 0.20
C LEU A 48 -17.61 6.31 -0.81
N LEU A 49 -16.56 5.90 -1.52
CA LEU A 49 -16.56 4.82 -2.48
C LEU A 49 -15.69 3.66 -1.95
N PRO A 50 -16.24 2.72 -1.17
CA PRO A 50 -15.47 1.62 -0.61
C PRO A 50 -15.05 0.62 -1.70
N LEU A 51 -13.83 0.08 -1.54
CA LEU A 51 -13.34 -1.05 -2.32
C LEU A 51 -14.03 -2.31 -1.82
N GLU A 52 -15.13 -2.65 -2.49
CA GLU A 52 -15.99 -3.80 -2.22
C GLU A 52 -16.23 -4.59 -3.50
N GLY A 53 -16.44 -5.90 -3.37
CA GLY A 53 -16.64 -6.80 -4.50
C GLY A 53 -15.35 -7.08 -5.28
N SER A 54 -15.43 -7.14 -6.60
CA SER A 54 -14.26 -7.35 -7.45
C SER A 54 -13.47 -6.06 -7.66
N LEU A 55 -12.17 -6.20 -7.85
CA LEU A 55 -11.31 -5.05 -8.17
C LEU A 55 -11.75 -4.38 -9.48
N ASP A 56 -12.11 -5.16 -10.49
CA ASP A 56 -12.54 -4.60 -11.79
C ASP A 56 -13.80 -3.75 -11.64
N THR A 57 -14.81 -4.23 -10.91
CA THR A 57 -16.03 -3.46 -10.62
C THR A 57 -15.70 -2.15 -9.86
N PHE A 58 -14.75 -2.22 -8.91
CA PHE A 58 -14.33 -1.02 -8.20
C PHE A 58 -13.63 -0.01 -9.12
N LEU A 59 -12.74 -0.48 -10.01
CA LEU A 59 -12.05 0.38 -10.98
C LEU A 59 -13.02 1.02 -11.98
N ASP A 60 -14.05 0.30 -12.42
CA ASP A 60 -15.09 0.85 -13.31
C ASP A 60 -15.87 1.96 -12.59
N ARG A 61 -16.32 1.73 -11.35
CA ARG A 61 -16.99 2.75 -10.52
C ARG A 61 -16.09 3.97 -10.26
N LEU A 62 -14.79 3.73 -10.03
CA LEU A 62 -13.82 4.81 -9.85
C LEU A 62 -13.70 5.67 -11.11
N GLY A 63 -13.68 5.03 -12.29
CA GLY A 63 -13.70 5.71 -13.59
C GLY A 63 -14.97 6.56 -13.80
N GLU A 64 -16.15 6.06 -13.44
CA GLU A 64 -17.41 6.80 -13.51
C GLU A 64 -17.41 8.01 -12.56
N LYS A 65 -16.98 7.81 -11.32
CA LYS A 65 -17.00 8.84 -10.27
C LYS A 65 -16.11 10.04 -10.56
N ARG A 66 -14.98 9.85 -11.24
CA ARG A 66 -14.11 10.98 -11.64
C ARG A 66 -14.78 11.99 -12.60
N HIS A 67 -15.91 11.64 -13.20
CA HIS A 67 -16.70 12.54 -14.02
C HIS A 67 -17.72 13.37 -13.21
N THR A 68 -17.95 13.02 -11.95
CA THR A 68 -18.93 13.67 -11.08
C THR A 68 -18.31 14.56 -10.01
N GLY A 69 -17.00 14.46 -9.76
CA GLY A 69 -16.28 15.25 -8.78
C GLY A 69 -14.80 14.87 -8.68
N ARG A 70 -14.07 15.60 -7.86
CA ARG A 70 -12.65 15.31 -7.56
C ARG A 70 -12.56 14.06 -6.68
N VAL A 71 -11.86 13.05 -7.16
CA VAL A 71 -11.71 11.78 -6.47
C VAL A 71 -10.31 11.62 -5.88
N ALA A 72 -10.21 11.25 -4.61
CA ALA A 72 -8.97 10.80 -3.98
C ALA A 72 -9.09 9.30 -3.61
N LEU A 73 -8.24 8.47 -4.22
CA LEU A 73 -8.09 7.05 -3.90
C LEU A 73 -7.05 6.88 -2.80
N LEU A 74 -7.46 6.41 -1.63
CA LEU A 74 -6.63 6.23 -0.44
C LEU A 74 -6.01 4.84 -0.42
N LEU A 75 -4.68 4.78 -0.46
CA LEU A 75 -3.90 3.54 -0.45
C LEU A 75 -2.96 3.49 0.75
N SER A 76 -2.84 2.31 1.37
CA SER A 76 -1.92 2.09 2.49
C SER A 76 -0.47 2.30 2.07
N GLY A 77 0.33 2.91 2.93
CA GLY A 77 1.75 3.12 2.66
C GLY A 77 2.00 4.11 1.53
N ASP A 78 2.85 3.72 0.60
CA ASP A 78 3.17 4.44 -0.63
C ASP A 78 2.51 3.77 -1.84
N PRO A 79 1.81 4.52 -2.72
CA PRO A 79 1.18 3.96 -3.91
C PRO A 79 2.15 3.26 -4.88
N CYS A 80 3.41 3.67 -4.89
CA CYS A 80 4.43 3.12 -5.79
C CYS A 80 5.09 1.84 -5.24
N PHE A 81 4.77 1.41 -4.00
CA PHE A 81 5.40 0.26 -3.37
C PHE A 81 4.40 -0.87 -3.09
N PHE A 82 4.40 -1.90 -3.93
CA PHE A 82 3.53 -3.09 -3.85
C PHE A 82 2.05 -2.74 -3.59
N SER A 83 1.53 -1.80 -4.32
CA SER A 83 0.20 -1.25 -4.15
C SER A 83 -0.67 -1.38 -5.41
N LEU A 84 -1.87 -0.80 -5.37
CA LEU A 84 -2.86 -0.88 -6.44
C LEU A 84 -2.48 -0.08 -7.70
N LEU A 85 -1.46 0.79 -7.62
CA LEU A 85 -1.07 1.67 -8.72
C LEU A 85 -0.84 0.93 -10.04
N GLY A 86 -0.18 -0.24 -9.99
CA GLY A 86 0.03 -1.05 -11.20
C GLY A 86 -1.27 -1.55 -11.86
N LYS A 87 -2.33 -1.73 -11.08
CA LYS A 87 -3.66 -2.10 -11.59
C LYS A 87 -4.41 -0.89 -12.14
N LEU A 88 -4.23 0.28 -11.53
CA LEU A 88 -4.80 1.52 -12.08
C LEU A 88 -4.30 1.78 -13.50
N GLY A 89 -3.03 1.54 -13.77
CA GLY A 89 -2.43 1.69 -15.12
C GLY A 89 -3.07 0.81 -16.22
N THR A 90 -3.90 -0.17 -15.86
CA THR A 90 -4.68 -0.93 -16.86
C THR A 90 -5.99 -0.24 -17.27
N ARG A 91 -6.41 0.81 -16.56
CA ARG A 91 -7.67 1.54 -16.76
C ARG A 91 -7.49 3.04 -17.01
N PHE A 92 -6.41 3.61 -16.49
CA PHE A 92 -6.14 5.05 -16.54
C PHE A 92 -4.77 5.31 -17.17
N ALA A 93 -4.69 6.28 -18.06
CA ALA A 93 -3.41 6.75 -18.58
C ALA A 93 -2.61 7.49 -17.49
N PRO A 94 -1.27 7.52 -17.54
CA PRO A 94 -0.45 8.20 -16.53
C PRO A 94 -0.85 9.66 -16.31
N GLU A 95 -1.24 10.36 -17.37
CA GLU A 95 -1.65 11.77 -17.35
C GLU A 95 -2.98 12.01 -16.62
N GLU A 96 -3.76 10.96 -16.45
CA GLU A 96 -5.03 10.98 -15.74
C GLU A 96 -4.86 10.75 -14.23
N LEU A 97 -3.66 10.38 -13.80
CA LEU A 97 -3.33 10.11 -12.40
C LEU A 97 -2.47 11.23 -11.82
N GLU A 98 -2.75 11.60 -10.57
CA GLU A 98 -1.89 12.38 -9.73
C GLU A 98 -1.47 11.52 -8.54
N VAL A 99 -0.23 11.02 -8.56
CA VAL A 99 0.25 10.11 -7.51
C VAL A 99 0.93 10.91 -6.42
N ILE A 100 0.35 10.86 -5.22
CA ILE A 100 0.88 11.52 -4.03
C ILE A 100 1.53 10.44 -3.15
N PRO A 101 2.86 10.51 -2.94
CA PRO A 101 3.58 9.50 -2.19
C PRO A 101 3.12 9.41 -0.74
N GLY A 102 3.44 8.31 -0.10
CA GLY A 102 3.22 8.10 1.32
C GLY A 102 4.41 7.41 1.98
N VAL A 103 4.46 7.43 3.29
CA VAL A 103 5.46 6.67 4.04
C VAL A 103 5.10 5.19 3.98
N SER A 104 6.01 4.34 3.51
CA SER A 104 5.81 2.89 3.50
C SER A 104 6.08 2.26 4.86
N SER A 105 5.43 1.14 5.15
CA SER A 105 5.69 0.37 6.39
C SER A 105 7.15 -0.06 6.51
N PHE A 106 7.82 -0.38 5.40
CA PHE A 106 9.23 -0.76 5.42
C PHE A 106 10.13 0.40 5.88
N GLN A 107 9.84 1.65 5.46
CA GLN A 107 10.59 2.82 5.91
C GLN A 107 10.48 2.99 7.43
N VAL A 108 9.30 2.78 7.99
CA VAL A 108 9.08 2.81 9.44
C VAL A 108 9.82 1.68 10.14
N LEU A 109 9.84 0.47 9.57
CA LEU A 109 10.59 -0.67 10.11
C LEU A 109 12.08 -0.35 10.19
N PHE A 110 12.70 0.06 9.09
CA PHE A 110 14.12 0.37 9.04
C PHE A 110 14.50 1.56 9.94
N ALA A 111 13.65 2.58 10.01
CA ALA A 111 13.85 3.70 10.93
C ALA A 111 13.82 3.26 12.40
N ARG A 112 12.92 2.34 12.78
CA ARG A 112 12.88 1.78 14.15
C ARG A 112 14.08 0.88 14.47
N LEU A 113 14.60 0.19 13.47
CA LEU A 113 15.80 -0.62 13.61
C LEU A 113 17.10 0.20 13.62
N GLY A 114 17.04 1.47 13.18
CA GLY A 114 18.22 2.32 13.05
C GLY A 114 19.20 1.86 11.97
N ILE A 115 18.71 1.17 10.93
CA ILE A 115 19.55 0.64 9.84
C ILE A 115 19.09 1.18 8.47
N GLN A 116 20.01 1.20 7.52
CA GLN A 116 19.71 1.59 6.14
C GLN A 116 19.06 0.43 5.36
N TRP A 117 18.13 0.76 4.44
CA TRP A 117 17.53 -0.23 3.55
C TRP A 117 18.25 -0.39 2.20
N ASN A 118 19.31 0.41 1.96
CA ASN A 118 20.08 0.35 0.73
C ASN A 118 20.63 -1.07 0.50
N GLY A 119 20.41 -1.62 -0.69
CA GLY A 119 20.82 -2.98 -1.02
C GLY A 119 19.94 -4.08 -0.43
N THR A 120 18.85 -3.75 0.27
CA THR A 120 17.86 -4.74 0.71
C THR A 120 16.99 -5.19 -0.46
N GLU A 121 16.90 -6.49 -0.66
CA GLU A 121 15.93 -7.09 -1.59
C GLU A 121 14.52 -6.92 -1.04
N THR A 122 13.53 -6.68 -1.91
CA THR A 122 12.14 -6.52 -1.48
C THR A 122 11.23 -7.50 -2.19
N ALA A 123 10.36 -8.17 -1.44
CA ALA A 123 9.39 -9.11 -1.97
C ALA A 123 8.05 -8.99 -1.24
N SER A 124 6.98 -9.30 -1.94
CA SER A 124 5.65 -9.39 -1.33
C SER A 124 5.19 -10.83 -1.30
N LEU A 125 4.81 -11.28 -0.11
CA LEU A 125 4.14 -12.57 0.11
C LEU A 125 2.62 -12.41 0.22
N HIS A 126 2.11 -11.19 0.00
CA HIS A 126 0.68 -10.92 0.07
C HIS A 126 -0.08 -11.67 -1.02
N GLY A 127 -0.91 -12.63 -0.60
CA GLY A 127 -1.66 -13.49 -1.51
C GLY A 127 -0.82 -14.47 -2.33
N ARG A 128 0.43 -14.74 -1.92
CA ARG A 128 1.35 -15.66 -2.61
C ARG A 128 1.70 -16.88 -1.77
N PRO A 129 2.16 -17.99 -2.40
CA PRO A 129 2.71 -19.12 -1.67
C PRO A 129 3.94 -18.73 -0.85
N LEU A 130 4.10 -19.37 0.31
CA LEU A 130 5.24 -19.10 1.21
C LEU A 130 6.60 -19.47 0.58
N GLU A 131 6.59 -20.46 -0.31
CA GLU A 131 7.76 -20.89 -1.09
C GLU A 131 8.35 -19.79 -1.95
N ASP A 132 7.56 -18.79 -2.32
CA ASP A 132 8.04 -17.63 -3.08
C ASP A 132 9.05 -16.80 -2.27
N ALA A 133 9.04 -16.90 -0.93
CA ALA A 133 10.05 -16.28 -0.09
C ALA A 133 11.48 -16.72 -0.46
N LEU A 134 11.66 -18.01 -0.76
CA LEU A 134 12.98 -18.58 -1.10
C LEU A 134 13.56 -17.97 -2.38
N LYS A 135 12.70 -17.61 -3.34
CA LYS A 135 13.12 -17.02 -4.63
C LYS A 135 13.74 -15.62 -4.46
N SER A 136 13.36 -14.94 -3.39
CA SER A 136 13.79 -13.57 -3.11
C SER A 136 14.94 -13.49 -2.13
N LEU A 137 15.34 -14.62 -1.50
CA LEU A 137 16.46 -14.62 -0.58
C LEU A 137 17.78 -14.44 -1.31
N ARG A 138 18.69 -13.72 -0.67
CA ARG A 138 20.09 -13.53 -1.09
C ARG A 138 20.98 -13.73 0.12
N GLU A 139 22.12 -14.40 -0.08
CA GLU A 139 23.08 -14.66 0.99
C GLU A 139 23.86 -13.41 1.40
N ASP A 140 24.06 -12.49 0.46
CA ASP A 140 24.90 -11.29 0.61
C ASP A 140 24.17 -10.06 1.17
N ARG A 141 22.83 -10.14 1.31
CA ARG A 141 22.02 -8.98 1.72
C ARG A 141 20.73 -9.37 2.46
N GLY A 142 20.16 -8.39 3.16
CA GLY A 142 18.85 -8.54 3.78
C GLY A 142 17.72 -8.65 2.76
N THR A 143 16.65 -9.34 3.12
CA THR A 143 15.42 -9.38 2.34
C THR A 143 14.26 -8.88 3.18
N LEU A 144 13.52 -7.92 2.64
CA LEU A 144 12.27 -7.40 3.21
C LEU A 144 11.08 -8.13 2.59
N PHE A 145 10.22 -8.69 3.43
CA PHE A 145 8.96 -9.27 3.01
C PHE A 145 7.78 -8.42 3.44
N LEU A 146 6.90 -8.08 2.50
CA LEU A 146 5.54 -7.64 2.82
C LEU A 146 4.68 -8.86 3.09
N LEU A 147 4.08 -8.87 4.26
CA LEU A 147 3.35 -10.00 4.80
C LEU A 147 1.83 -9.82 4.69
N ASP A 148 1.07 -10.89 4.91
CA ASP A 148 -0.38 -10.86 5.00
C ASP A 148 -0.89 -11.63 6.24
N ARG A 149 -2.20 -11.86 6.30
CA ARG A 149 -2.82 -12.59 7.43
C ARG A 149 -2.45 -14.08 7.48
N LYS A 150 -2.00 -14.67 6.37
CA LYS A 150 -1.58 -16.08 6.30
C LYS A 150 -0.06 -16.19 6.49
N ASN A 151 0.68 -15.40 5.73
CA ASN A 151 2.14 -15.32 5.80
C ASN A 151 2.55 -14.30 6.88
N THR A 152 2.34 -14.65 8.13
CA THR A 152 2.74 -13.80 9.27
C THR A 152 4.23 -13.91 9.56
N GLY A 153 4.80 -12.94 10.29
CA GLY A 153 6.22 -12.95 10.67
C GLY A 153 6.68 -14.27 11.29
N PRO A 154 5.99 -14.81 12.33
CA PRO A 154 6.34 -16.10 12.91
C PRO A 154 6.28 -17.25 11.91
N VAL A 155 5.30 -17.29 11.01
CA VAL A 155 5.16 -18.32 9.98
C VAL A 155 6.33 -18.28 9.00
N VAL A 156 6.69 -17.09 8.51
CA VAL A 156 7.85 -16.93 7.61
C VAL A 156 9.15 -17.27 8.31
N ALA A 157 9.33 -16.83 9.56
CA ALA A 157 10.53 -17.13 10.34
C ALA A 157 10.71 -18.64 10.56
N ALA A 158 9.67 -19.36 10.97
CA ALA A 158 9.70 -20.81 11.13
C ALA A 158 10.03 -21.51 9.81
N PHE A 159 9.37 -21.12 8.72
CA PHE A 159 9.60 -21.67 7.39
C PHE A 159 11.05 -21.50 6.91
N LEU A 160 11.66 -20.34 7.17
CA LEU A 160 13.05 -20.07 6.79
C LEU A 160 14.03 -20.85 7.69
N LYS A 161 13.76 -20.91 8.99
CA LYS A 161 14.57 -21.68 9.95
C LYS A 161 14.64 -23.16 9.61
N ASP A 162 13.52 -23.79 9.27
CA ASP A 162 13.44 -25.18 8.87
C ASP A 162 14.26 -25.51 7.61
N ARG A 163 14.64 -24.50 6.85
CA ARG A 163 15.45 -24.59 5.63
C ARG A 163 16.90 -24.09 5.79
N GLY A 164 17.33 -23.90 7.03
CA GLY A 164 18.73 -23.56 7.35
C GLY A 164 19.11 -22.10 7.14
N PHE A 165 18.11 -21.20 6.97
CA PHE A 165 18.40 -19.76 6.89
C PHE A 165 18.57 -19.14 8.28
N PRO A 166 19.47 -18.14 8.43
CA PRO A 166 19.84 -17.59 9.73
C PRO A 166 18.71 -16.86 10.45
N ASP A 167 18.77 -16.86 11.77
CA ASP A 167 17.75 -16.49 12.74
C ASP A 167 17.43 -14.99 12.90
N ARG A 168 17.72 -14.13 11.92
CA ARG A 168 17.50 -12.69 12.06
C ARG A 168 16.26 -12.24 11.30
N VAL A 169 15.13 -12.20 11.99
CA VAL A 169 13.86 -11.68 11.46
C VAL A 169 13.39 -10.50 12.32
N ALA A 170 13.11 -9.37 11.66
CA ALA A 170 12.45 -8.24 12.29
C ALA A 170 11.03 -8.10 11.72
N VAL A 171 10.06 -7.84 12.60
CA VAL A 171 8.65 -7.69 12.25
C VAL A 171 8.12 -6.36 12.78
N LEU A 172 7.31 -5.67 11.96
CA LEU A 172 6.62 -4.44 12.32
C LEU A 172 5.11 -4.70 12.36
#